data_df072bb7bade99c38e6dedbfaf792072
#
_entry.id   df072bb7bade99c38e6dedbfaf792072
#
_cell.length_a   1.000
_cell.length_b   1.000
_cell.length_c   1.000
_cell.angle_alpha   90.00
_cell.angle_beta   90.00
_cell.angle_gamma   90.00
#
_symmetry.space_group_name_H-M   'P 1'
#
loop_
_entity.id
_entity.type
_entity.pdbx_description
1 polymer ?
#
loop_
_entity_poly.entity_id
_entity_poly.type
_entity_poly.pdbx_seq_one_letter_code
_entity_poly.pdbx_strand_id
1 'polypeptide(L)'
;MVAKTMPGFSTSLTAILEADDTSIPLKDPSFALNRLAHDEWTTLLIQDTVGYEVVKLIKHQGSLAITRGLSGTTPRRFPIGACVSFTPSDELIKAMVCDTDCCENGVDSTYGTSANAPVSLEVEQLPTTITGGLNSLLGEPVGFMLVNGKKVPFYD
;
A
#
# COMPACT_ATOMS: atom_id res chain seq x y z
N MET A 1 -10.47 -11.51 -12.50
CA MET A 1 -10.05 -11.93 -11.13
C MET A 1 -10.05 -10.70 -10.24
N VAL A 2 -10.83 -10.72 -9.18
CA VAL A 2 -11.00 -9.57 -8.27
C VAL A 2 -10.13 -9.78 -7.02
N ALA A 3 -9.41 -8.73 -6.63
CA ALA A 3 -8.61 -8.74 -5.41
C ALA A 3 -9.48 -8.50 -4.16
N LYS A 4 -9.20 -9.21 -3.07
CA LYS A 4 -9.98 -9.16 -1.83
C LYS A 4 -9.09 -9.10 -0.61
N THR A 5 -9.45 -8.28 0.36
CA THR A 5 -8.77 -8.27 1.67
C THR A 5 -9.37 -9.32 2.61
N MET A 6 -8.52 -9.89 3.46
CA MET A 6 -8.93 -10.83 4.51
C MET A 6 -8.36 -10.44 5.88
N PRO A 7 -8.70 -9.25 6.39
CA PRO A 7 -8.17 -8.82 7.68
C PRO A 7 -8.56 -9.80 8.78
N GLY A 8 -7.62 -10.08 9.69
CA GLY A 8 -7.82 -11.02 10.79
C GLY A 8 -7.65 -12.50 10.41
N PHE A 9 -7.39 -12.82 9.14
CA PHE A 9 -7.08 -14.21 8.78
C PHE A 9 -5.72 -14.62 9.33
N SER A 10 -5.72 -15.67 10.12
CA SER A 10 -4.51 -16.31 10.65
C SER A 10 -4.78 -17.79 10.90
N THR A 11 -3.91 -18.65 10.43
CA THR A 11 -3.98 -20.10 10.57
C THR A 11 -2.57 -20.71 10.51
N SER A 12 -2.45 -22.02 10.37
CA SER A 12 -1.19 -22.72 10.22
C SER A 12 -1.28 -23.83 9.16
N LEU A 13 -0.13 -24.29 8.69
CA LEU A 13 -0.05 -25.44 7.80
C LEU A 13 -0.28 -26.77 8.56
N THR A 14 -1.04 -27.67 7.95
CA THR A 14 -1.28 -29.04 8.50
C THR A 14 -0.34 -30.09 7.91
N ALA A 15 0.30 -29.78 6.79
CA ALA A 15 1.30 -30.62 6.14
C ALA A 15 2.48 -29.76 5.69
N ILE A 16 3.57 -30.41 5.29
CA ILE A 16 4.70 -29.74 4.67
C ILE A 16 4.22 -29.13 3.36
N LEU A 17 4.65 -27.89 3.10
CA LEU A 17 4.43 -27.21 1.83
C LEU A 17 5.76 -27.15 1.08
N GLU A 18 5.87 -27.89 -0.02
CA GLU A 18 7.08 -27.86 -0.85
C GLU A 18 7.12 -26.61 -1.73
N ALA A 19 8.31 -26.30 -2.28
CA ALA A 19 8.53 -25.05 -3.02
C ALA A 19 7.72 -24.99 -4.34
N ASP A 20 7.36 -26.11 -4.92
CA ASP A 20 6.61 -26.28 -6.18
C ASP A 20 5.12 -26.58 -5.98
N ASP A 21 4.67 -26.68 -4.72
CA ASP A 21 3.25 -26.92 -4.43
C ASP A 21 2.39 -25.75 -4.90
N THR A 22 1.28 -26.09 -5.55
CA THR A 22 0.25 -25.12 -6.01
C THR A 22 -1.01 -25.13 -5.15
N SER A 23 -1.09 -26.04 -4.17
CA SER A 23 -2.16 -26.12 -3.17
C SER A 23 -1.60 -25.84 -1.78
N ILE A 24 -2.43 -25.31 -0.88
CA ILE A 24 -1.98 -24.97 0.47
C ILE A 24 -2.77 -25.77 1.52
N PRO A 25 -2.07 -26.58 2.36
CA PRO A 25 -2.70 -27.38 3.41
C PRO A 25 -2.98 -26.56 4.66
N LEU A 26 -4.04 -25.76 4.65
CA LEU A 26 -4.44 -24.91 5.79
C LEU A 26 -5.16 -25.74 6.86
N LYS A 27 -4.89 -25.44 8.13
CA LYS A 27 -5.60 -26.05 9.28
C LYS A 27 -7.08 -25.66 9.30
N ASP A 28 -7.38 -24.40 8.96
CA ASP A 28 -8.75 -23.93 8.79
C ASP A 28 -8.90 -23.19 7.47
N PRO A 29 -9.30 -23.89 6.41
CA PRO A 29 -9.57 -23.27 5.11
C PRO A 29 -10.93 -22.59 5.05
N SER A 30 -11.84 -22.84 6.00
CA SER A 30 -13.24 -22.41 5.96
C SER A 30 -13.37 -20.90 5.84
N PHE A 31 -12.56 -20.17 6.57
CA PHE A 31 -12.58 -18.70 6.52
C PHE A 31 -12.27 -18.18 5.11
N ALA A 32 -11.20 -18.70 4.50
CA ALA A 32 -10.80 -18.30 3.15
C ALA A 32 -11.84 -18.73 2.12
N LEU A 33 -12.37 -19.97 2.23
CA LEU A 33 -13.39 -20.48 1.33
C LEU A 33 -14.70 -19.69 1.39
N ASN A 34 -15.09 -19.22 2.57
CA ASN A 34 -16.31 -18.42 2.75
C ASN A 34 -16.11 -16.94 2.36
N ARG A 35 -14.88 -16.42 2.50
CA ARG A 35 -14.59 -15.02 2.23
C ARG A 35 -14.35 -14.73 0.75
N LEU A 36 -13.73 -15.68 0.03
CA LEU A 36 -13.44 -15.56 -1.40
C LEU A 36 -14.59 -16.15 -2.22
N ALA A 37 -15.08 -15.38 -3.18
CA ALA A 37 -15.95 -15.90 -4.24
C ALA A 37 -15.12 -16.62 -5.31
N HIS A 38 -15.78 -17.18 -6.32
CA HIS A 38 -15.11 -17.83 -7.46
C HIS A 38 -14.22 -16.81 -8.18
N ASP A 39 -12.98 -17.21 -8.45
CA ASP A 39 -11.94 -16.39 -9.10
C ASP A 39 -11.57 -15.07 -8.35
N GLU A 40 -11.96 -14.96 -7.09
CA GLU A 40 -11.39 -13.95 -6.21
C GLU A 40 -10.06 -14.43 -5.61
N TRP A 41 -9.18 -13.49 -5.31
CA TRP A 41 -7.86 -13.78 -4.79
C TRP A 41 -7.43 -12.80 -3.70
N THR A 42 -6.47 -13.22 -2.91
CA THR A 42 -5.83 -12.42 -1.86
C THR A 42 -4.36 -12.78 -1.74
N THR A 43 -3.62 -12.08 -0.89
CA THR A 43 -2.23 -12.41 -0.57
C THR A 43 -2.09 -12.86 0.86
N LEU A 44 -1.27 -13.88 1.07
CA LEU A 44 -0.95 -14.45 2.36
C LEU A 44 0.56 -14.43 2.59
N LEU A 45 0.95 -14.22 3.83
CA LEU A 45 2.29 -14.43 4.33
C LEU A 45 2.36 -15.83 4.95
N ILE A 46 3.30 -16.65 4.50
CA ILE A 46 3.67 -17.90 5.16
C ILE A 46 5.01 -17.67 5.85
N GLN A 47 5.07 -17.97 7.13
CA GLN A 47 6.27 -17.68 7.95
C GLN A 47 6.60 -18.84 8.89
N ASP A 48 7.89 -19.12 9.03
CA ASP A 48 8.47 -19.99 10.04
C ASP A 48 9.64 -19.30 10.76
N THR A 49 10.43 -20.04 11.54
CA THR A 49 11.59 -19.49 12.25
C THR A 49 12.77 -19.14 11.34
N VAL A 50 12.78 -19.61 10.11
CA VAL A 50 13.88 -19.45 9.14
C VAL A 50 13.61 -18.31 8.16
N GLY A 51 12.34 -18.02 7.87
CA GLY A 51 11.98 -16.95 6.95
C GLY A 51 10.51 -16.94 6.56
N TYR A 52 10.22 -16.22 5.52
CA TYR A 52 8.84 -16.01 5.06
C TYR A 52 8.73 -16.04 3.54
N GLU A 53 7.52 -16.19 3.05
CA GLU A 53 7.15 -16.07 1.65
C GLU A 53 5.77 -15.44 1.53
N VAL A 54 5.60 -14.58 0.54
CA VAL A 54 4.29 -14.04 0.14
C VAL A 54 3.74 -14.86 -1.01
N VAL A 55 2.51 -15.32 -0.86
CA VAL A 55 1.83 -16.13 -1.87
C VAL A 55 0.48 -15.52 -2.24
N LYS A 56 0.05 -15.71 -3.47
CA LYS A 56 -1.30 -15.38 -3.92
C LYS A 56 -2.20 -16.57 -3.68
N LEU A 57 -3.27 -16.39 -2.92
CA LEU A 57 -4.31 -17.39 -2.72
C LEU A 57 -5.49 -17.10 -3.64
N ILE A 58 -5.93 -18.07 -4.38
CA ILE A 58 -7.05 -17.97 -5.31
C ILE A 58 -8.06 -19.05 -4.98
N LYS A 59 -9.35 -18.71 -4.98
CA LYS A 59 -10.41 -19.71 -4.96
C LYS A 59 -10.88 -20.02 -6.38
N HIS A 60 -10.64 -21.26 -6.81
CA HIS A 60 -11.08 -21.74 -8.10
C HIS A 60 -11.90 -23.02 -7.93
N GLN A 61 -13.12 -23.04 -8.46
CA GLN A 61 -14.03 -24.21 -8.43
C GLN A 61 -14.21 -24.83 -7.02
N GLY A 62 -14.25 -23.99 -5.98
CA GLY A 62 -14.41 -24.45 -4.60
C GLY A 62 -13.13 -24.93 -3.90
N SER A 63 -12.01 -24.93 -4.59
CA SER A 63 -10.69 -25.27 -4.06
C SER A 63 -9.82 -24.03 -3.91
N LEU A 64 -8.83 -24.10 -2.99
CA LEU A 64 -7.84 -23.05 -2.80
C LEU A 64 -6.55 -23.45 -3.52
N ALA A 65 -6.10 -22.59 -4.41
CA ALA A 65 -4.83 -22.72 -5.12
C ALA A 65 -3.91 -21.56 -4.75
N ILE A 66 -2.59 -21.76 -4.83
CA ILE A 66 -1.60 -20.70 -4.57
C ILE A 66 -0.67 -20.49 -5.74
N THR A 67 -0.26 -19.23 -5.92
CA THR A 67 0.91 -18.85 -6.71
C THR A 67 2.00 -18.39 -5.77
N ARG A 68 3.20 -18.93 -5.96
CA ARG A 68 4.34 -18.78 -5.06
C ARG A 68 5.22 -17.59 -5.44
N GLY A 69 5.99 -17.09 -4.48
CA GLY A 69 7.07 -16.14 -4.72
C GLY A 69 6.65 -14.73 -5.12
N LEU A 70 5.57 -14.19 -4.53
CA LEU A 70 5.14 -12.80 -4.76
C LEU A 70 6.01 -11.80 -4.00
N SER A 71 5.88 -10.52 -4.39
CA SER A 71 6.53 -9.38 -3.70
C SER A 71 8.04 -9.56 -3.52
N GLY A 72 8.70 -10.18 -4.51
CA GLY A 72 10.14 -10.41 -4.49
C GLY A 72 10.59 -11.52 -3.53
N THR A 73 9.68 -12.29 -2.94
CA THR A 73 10.02 -13.47 -2.14
C THR A 73 10.31 -14.67 -3.04
N THR A 74 11.06 -15.63 -2.52
CA THR A 74 11.41 -16.86 -3.27
C THR A 74 10.63 -18.04 -2.72
N PRO A 75 10.04 -18.90 -3.58
CA PRO A 75 9.41 -20.13 -3.16
C PRO A 75 10.35 -21.01 -2.33
N ARG A 76 9.87 -21.46 -1.17
CA ARG A 76 10.65 -22.28 -0.26
C ARG A 76 9.78 -23.33 0.43
N ARG A 77 10.42 -24.35 0.98
CA ARG A 77 9.76 -25.38 1.79
C ARG A 77 9.41 -24.83 3.16
N PHE A 78 8.18 -25.09 3.63
CA PHE A 78 7.71 -24.79 4.97
C PHE A 78 7.31 -26.04 5.73
N PRO A 79 7.66 -26.12 7.04
CA PRO A 79 7.28 -27.25 7.89
C PRO A 79 5.79 -27.19 8.28
N ILE A 80 5.29 -28.31 8.80
CA ILE A 80 3.99 -28.36 9.49
C ILE A 80 4.00 -27.35 10.62
N GLY A 81 2.89 -26.63 10.81
CA GLY A 81 2.73 -25.62 11.84
C GLY A 81 3.27 -24.23 11.47
N ALA A 82 3.87 -24.05 10.27
CA ALA A 82 4.23 -22.72 9.80
C ALA A 82 3.00 -21.79 9.82
N CYS A 83 3.18 -20.57 10.31
CA CYS A 83 2.11 -19.58 10.42
C CYS A 83 1.71 -19.07 9.04
N VAL A 84 0.41 -18.92 8.81
CA VAL A 84 -0.15 -18.35 7.59
C VAL A 84 -1.10 -17.23 7.98
N SER A 85 -0.85 -16.04 7.49
CA SER A 85 -1.67 -14.86 7.81
C SER A 85 -1.94 -14.02 6.57
N PHE A 86 -3.02 -13.25 6.60
CA PHE A 86 -3.26 -12.23 5.58
C PHE A 86 -2.18 -11.16 5.64
N THR A 87 -1.64 -10.78 4.48
CA THR A 87 -0.75 -9.63 4.33
C THR A 87 -1.14 -8.83 3.09
N PRO A 88 -1.29 -7.51 3.19
CA PRO A 88 -1.40 -6.69 2.00
C PRO A 88 -0.06 -6.68 1.27
N SER A 89 -0.07 -7.01 -0.01
CA SER A 89 1.09 -6.91 -0.90
C SER A 89 0.92 -5.78 -1.90
N ASP A 90 2.00 -5.35 -2.52
CA ASP A 90 1.95 -4.32 -3.54
C ASP A 90 1.04 -4.72 -4.70
N GLU A 91 1.05 -6.00 -5.08
CA GLU A 91 0.19 -6.54 -6.13
C GLU A 91 -1.29 -6.49 -5.75
N LEU A 92 -1.60 -6.82 -4.48
CA LEU A 92 -2.97 -6.72 -3.96
C LEU A 92 -3.45 -5.27 -3.94
N ILE A 93 -2.63 -4.36 -3.42
CA ILE A 93 -2.96 -2.93 -3.34
C ILE A 93 -3.17 -2.36 -4.74
N LYS A 94 -2.26 -2.63 -5.66
CA LYS A 94 -2.39 -2.19 -7.07
C LYS A 94 -3.67 -2.70 -7.70
N ALA A 95 -3.99 -3.99 -7.54
CA ALA A 95 -5.21 -4.56 -8.09
C ALA A 95 -6.48 -3.93 -7.51
N MET A 96 -6.47 -3.57 -6.24
CA MET A 96 -7.63 -2.92 -5.59
C MET A 96 -7.77 -1.45 -6.00
N VAL A 97 -6.67 -0.75 -6.26
CA VAL A 97 -6.70 0.67 -6.69
C VAL A 97 -6.99 0.79 -8.17
N CYS A 98 -6.49 -0.13 -9.00
CA CYS A 98 -6.67 -0.10 -10.45
C CYS A 98 -8.00 -0.70 -10.92
N ASP A 99 -8.77 -1.36 -10.07
CA ASP A 99 -10.14 -1.83 -10.40
C ASP A 99 -11.18 -0.69 -10.44
N THR A 100 -10.81 0.50 -10.02
CA THR A 100 -11.56 1.72 -10.31
C THR A 100 -11.01 2.34 -11.60
N ASP A 101 -11.86 2.68 -12.55
CA ASP A 101 -11.59 3.29 -13.88
C ASP A 101 -10.59 4.46 -13.91
N CYS A 102 -9.97 4.77 -12.80
CA CYS A 102 -8.97 5.82 -12.64
C CYS A 102 -7.63 5.52 -13.32
N CYS A 103 -7.34 4.25 -13.65
CA CYS A 103 -6.05 3.88 -14.25
C CYS A 103 -6.09 3.84 -15.79
N GLU A 104 -7.28 3.72 -16.41
CA GLU A 104 -7.40 3.67 -17.87
C GLU A 104 -7.59 5.03 -18.55
N ASN A 105 -8.01 6.05 -17.81
CA ASN A 105 -8.23 7.38 -18.37
C ASN A 105 -7.07 8.34 -18.13
N GLY A 106 -5.82 7.85 -18.25
CA GLY A 106 -4.69 8.77 -18.30
C GLY A 106 -4.86 9.96 -17.34
N VAL A 107 -5.29 9.71 -16.10
CA VAL A 107 -4.96 10.64 -15.05
C VAL A 107 -3.46 10.58 -15.05
N ASP A 108 -2.96 11.42 -15.91
CA ASP A 108 -1.56 11.74 -16.06
C ASP A 108 -0.98 11.59 -14.66
N SER A 109 -0.05 10.65 -14.51
CA SER A 109 0.65 10.42 -13.27
C SER A 109 1.51 11.61 -12.87
N THR A 110 1.03 12.80 -13.18
CA THR A 110 1.54 14.09 -12.72
C THR A 110 1.46 14.23 -11.21
N TYR A 111 0.67 13.38 -10.52
CA TYR A 111 0.76 13.32 -9.05
C TYR A 111 2.05 12.70 -8.53
N GLY A 112 2.77 11.94 -9.34
CA GLY A 112 4.05 11.32 -8.96
C GLY A 112 5.28 11.97 -9.55
N THR A 113 5.17 12.73 -10.63
CA THR A 113 6.30 13.38 -11.31
C THR A 113 6.39 14.88 -11.06
N SER A 114 5.43 15.45 -10.35
CA SER A 114 5.44 16.87 -9.99
C SER A 114 6.50 17.24 -8.95
N ALA A 115 7.23 16.26 -8.42
CA ALA A 115 8.35 16.55 -7.52
C ALA A 115 9.55 17.21 -8.21
N ASN A 116 9.61 17.22 -9.56
CA ASN A 116 10.69 17.81 -10.34
C ASN A 116 10.25 18.79 -11.43
N ALA A 117 8.96 19.09 -11.55
CA ALA A 117 8.58 20.26 -12.29
C ALA A 117 8.98 21.47 -11.44
N PRO A 118 9.80 22.40 -11.96
CA PRO A 118 9.96 23.67 -11.28
C PRO A 118 8.55 24.28 -11.21
N VAL A 119 8.00 24.36 -10.02
CA VAL A 119 6.83 25.17 -9.77
C VAL A 119 7.32 26.60 -10.03
N SER A 120 7.20 27.03 -11.27
CA SER A 120 7.21 28.45 -11.59
C SER A 120 5.91 29.01 -10.99
N LEU A 121 5.95 29.26 -9.69
CA LEU A 121 5.03 30.22 -9.11
C LEU A 121 5.38 31.52 -9.81
N GLU A 122 4.62 31.85 -10.86
CA GLU A 122 4.57 33.21 -11.34
C GLU A 122 4.14 34.05 -10.15
N VAL A 123 5.08 34.81 -9.62
CA VAL A 123 4.92 35.68 -8.45
C VAL A 123 3.91 36.80 -8.76
N GLU A 124 3.42 36.87 -10.00
CA GLU A 124 2.47 37.90 -10.46
C GLU A 124 1.01 37.64 -10.09
N GLN A 125 0.65 36.46 -9.57
CA GLN A 125 -0.73 36.16 -9.18
C GLN A 125 -0.98 36.00 -7.68
N LEU A 126 0.00 36.26 -6.84
CA LEU A 126 -0.34 36.55 -5.45
C LEU A 126 -0.99 37.94 -5.42
N PRO A 127 -2.27 38.05 -5.01
CA PRO A 127 -2.83 39.35 -4.76
C PRO A 127 -1.92 40.07 -3.76
N THR A 128 -1.35 41.18 -4.21
CA THR A 128 -0.52 42.08 -3.38
C THR A 128 -1.30 42.69 -2.21
N THR A 129 -2.44 42.13 -1.87
CA THR A 129 -3.34 42.60 -0.82
C THR A 129 -3.66 41.50 0.20
N ILE A 130 -2.63 40.86 0.78
CA ILE A 130 -2.75 40.33 2.13
C ILE A 130 -2.15 41.39 3.07
N THR A 131 -2.58 42.61 2.93
CA THR A 131 -2.23 43.71 3.81
C THR A 131 -3.24 43.93 4.92
N GLY A 132 -4.28 43.07 5.03
CA GLY A 132 -5.34 43.35 5.98
C GLY A 132 -5.53 42.38 7.14
N GLY A 133 -4.95 41.16 7.08
CA GLY A 133 -5.35 40.10 8.00
C GLY A 133 -4.36 39.76 9.10
N LEU A 134 -3.08 39.76 8.80
CA LEU A 134 -2.06 39.41 9.83
C LEU A 134 -1.55 40.59 10.63
N ASN A 135 -1.45 41.77 10.03
CA ASN A 135 -1.00 42.95 10.72
C ASN A 135 -1.94 43.48 11.83
N SER A 136 -3.23 43.08 11.75
CA SER A 136 -4.19 43.49 12.78
C SER A 136 -4.14 42.62 14.04
N LEU A 137 -3.54 41.42 13.93
CA LEU A 137 -3.43 40.47 15.06
C LEU A 137 -2.07 40.50 15.75
N LEU A 138 -1.01 40.87 15.02
CA LEU A 138 0.36 40.80 15.51
C LEU A 138 0.99 42.22 15.76
N GLY A 139 0.27 43.29 15.39
CA GLY A 139 0.79 44.64 15.46
C GLY A 139 1.81 44.93 14.35
N GLU A 140 2.49 46.10 14.46
CA GLU A 140 3.57 46.40 13.53
C GLU A 140 4.86 45.63 13.94
N PRO A 141 5.61 45.12 12.94
CA PRO A 141 6.84 44.42 13.24
C PRO A 141 7.88 45.38 13.89
N VAL A 142 8.49 44.90 14.96
CA VAL A 142 9.50 45.67 15.70
C VAL A 142 10.83 45.75 14.93
N GLY A 143 11.02 44.82 13.99
CA GLY A 143 12.21 44.76 13.16
C GLY A 143 12.20 43.64 12.16
N PHE A 144 13.31 43.47 11.45
CA PHE A 144 13.50 42.42 10.47
C PHE A 144 14.83 41.72 10.75
N MET A 145 14.82 40.38 10.67
CA MET A 145 16.03 39.58 10.70
C MET A 145 16.24 38.88 9.33
N LEU A 146 17.49 38.56 9.02
CA LEU A 146 17.84 37.82 7.84
C LEU A 146 17.92 36.33 8.18
N VAL A 147 17.03 35.52 7.60
CA VAL A 147 17.07 34.07 7.69
C VAL A 147 17.28 33.54 6.27
N ASN A 148 18.41 32.88 6.06
CA ASN A 148 18.78 32.34 4.74
C ASN A 148 18.73 33.42 3.62
N GLY A 149 19.14 34.64 3.91
CA GLY A 149 19.15 35.74 2.94
C GLY A 149 17.79 36.40 2.68
N LYS A 150 16.73 35.99 3.38
CA LYS A 150 15.38 36.58 3.28
C LYS A 150 15.10 37.42 4.52
N LYS A 151 14.51 38.61 4.31
CA LYS A 151 14.02 39.44 5.42
C LYS A 151 12.76 38.85 6.01
N VAL A 152 12.78 38.47 7.27
CA VAL A 152 11.64 37.98 8.03
C VAL A 152 11.30 38.97 9.13
N PRO A 153 10.05 39.50 9.23
CA PRO A 153 9.66 40.39 10.30
C PRO A 153 9.59 39.65 11.63
N PHE A 154 9.90 40.32 12.72
CA PHE A 154 9.66 39.81 14.07
C PHE A 154 8.84 40.84 14.89
N TYR A 155 8.05 40.30 15.80
CA TYR A 155 7.09 41.01 16.63
C TYR A 155 7.46 40.79 18.09
N ASP A 156 7.17 41.75 18.96
CA ASP A 156 7.33 41.64 20.43
C ASP A 156 6.13 40.96 21.07
#